data_d4fb263dab6f425a236af963282f0c7f
#
_entry.id   d4fb263dab6f425a236af963282f0c7f
#
_cell.length_a   1.000
_cell.length_b   1.000
_cell.length_c   1.000
_cell.angle_alpha   90.00
_cell.angle_beta   90.00
_cell.angle_gamma   90.00
#
_symmetry.space_group_name_H-M   'P 1'
#
loop_
_entity.id
_entity.type
_entity.pdbx_description
1 polymer ?
#
loop_
_entity_poly.entity_id
_entity_poly.type
_entity_poly.pdbx_seq_one_letter_code
_entity_poly.pdbx_strand_id
1 'polypeptide(L)'
;NASQFFWPGEIQVVSLKDNSSILGMQMEREMIPDLGDVAKKTDTYRIQIKRGNRDIYNSDFIWVDEKDIKSIHLPDEVVAIERREWGYFFGHIKEVRDGDKVVAHGTTESLQAIIDKLPQSKTINEQIKRVQKKEIGTINHKMERVRLKLKKLTLADITTGKEVDALKQEIPRLQAEYKILEKKLTELRTSQTAQLVLQTIEGKEKLLPLSQVLDIYN
;
A
#
# COMPACT_ATOMS: atom_id res chain seq x y z
N ASN A 1 -24.84 -9.89 4.42
CA ASN A 1 -24.65 -8.47 4.18
C ASN A 1 -23.20 -8.21 3.80
N ALA A 2 -22.92 -8.07 2.49
CA ALA A 2 -21.56 -7.88 1.94
C ALA A 2 -20.91 -6.55 2.40
N SER A 3 -21.70 -5.57 2.85
CA SER A 3 -21.20 -4.27 3.30
C SER A 3 -20.41 -4.33 4.62
N GLN A 4 -20.64 -5.32 5.47
CA GLN A 4 -19.85 -5.50 6.71
C GLN A 4 -18.41 -5.97 6.47
N PHE A 5 -18.12 -6.56 5.30
CA PHE A 5 -16.78 -7.01 4.95
C PHE A 5 -15.84 -5.88 4.49
N PHE A 6 -16.39 -4.73 4.12
CA PHE A 6 -15.62 -3.60 3.55
C PHE A 6 -15.45 -2.44 4.53
N TRP A 7 -16.18 -2.41 5.64
CA TRP A 7 -16.04 -1.37 6.66
C TRP A 7 -15.02 -1.85 7.70
N PRO A 8 -13.98 -1.08 8.02
CA PRO A 8 -13.14 -1.40 9.16
C PRO A 8 -13.99 -1.42 10.42
N GLY A 9 -13.96 -2.54 11.15
CA GLY A 9 -14.57 -2.65 12.47
C GLY A 9 -13.93 -1.66 13.47
N GLU A 10 -14.47 -1.58 14.67
CA GLU A 10 -13.87 -0.74 15.72
C GLU A 10 -12.43 -1.16 16.01
N ILE A 11 -11.52 -0.19 15.97
CA ILE A 11 -10.12 -0.40 16.35
C ILE A 11 -10.07 -0.37 17.88
N GLN A 12 -9.45 -1.37 18.47
CA GLN A 12 -9.36 -1.57 19.90
C GLN A 12 -7.90 -1.76 20.33
N VAL A 13 -7.59 -1.33 21.54
CA VAL A 13 -6.36 -1.70 22.23
C VAL A 13 -6.66 -2.85 23.16
N VAL A 14 -6.03 -3.98 22.92
CA VAL A 14 -6.08 -5.17 23.76
C VAL A 14 -4.81 -5.19 24.61
N SER A 15 -4.94 -4.89 25.91
CA SER A 15 -3.84 -4.94 26.86
C SER A 15 -3.73 -6.34 27.46
N LEU A 16 -2.54 -6.89 27.48
CA LEU A 16 -2.28 -8.23 27.98
C LEU A 16 -1.71 -8.20 29.42
N LYS A 17 -1.78 -9.33 30.10
CA LYS A 17 -1.28 -9.49 31.47
C LYS A 17 0.24 -9.37 31.59
N ASP A 18 0.97 -9.57 30.50
CA ASP A 18 2.42 -9.37 30.39
C ASP A 18 2.81 -7.89 30.19
N ASN A 19 1.84 -6.97 30.25
CA ASN A 19 1.94 -5.53 29.99
C ASN A 19 2.22 -5.15 28.53
N SER A 20 2.14 -6.07 27.58
CA SER A 20 2.11 -5.74 26.17
C SER A 20 0.70 -5.28 25.74
N SER A 21 0.62 -4.58 24.62
CA SER A 21 -0.63 -4.12 24.05
C SER A 21 -0.67 -4.37 22.55
N ILE A 22 -1.84 -4.72 22.05
CA ILE A 22 -2.10 -4.99 20.64
C ILE A 22 -3.17 -4.02 20.17
N LEU A 23 -2.87 -3.25 19.12
CA LEU A 23 -3.83 -2.42 18.42
C LEU A 23 -4.37 -3.19 17.22
N GLY A 24 -5.69 -3.23 17.07
CA GLY A 24 -6.31 -3.89 15.92
C GLY A 24 -7.81 -4.05 16.04
N MET A 25 -8.38 -4.78 15.10
CA MET A 25 -9.81 -5.10 15.07
C MET A 25 -10.02 -6.55 15.43
N GLN A 26 -10.93 -6.83 16.34
CA GLN A 26 -11.34 -8.19 16.63
C GLN A 26 -12.13 -8.76 15.43
N MET A 27 -11.69 -9.91 14.91
CA MET A 27 -12.28 -10.58 13.76
C MET A 27 -13.12 -11.78 14.14
N GLU A 28 -12.54 -12.68 14.93
CA GLU A 28 -13.15 -13.94 15.32
C GLU A 28 -12.95 -14.21 16.80
N ARG A 29 -13.83 -15.02 17.34
CA ARG A 29 -13.72 -15.63 18.67
C ARG A 29 -14.00 -17.11 18.54
N GLU A 30 -13.08 -17.94 18.96
CA GLU A 30 -13.26 -19.38 18.91
C GLU A 30 -12.89 -20.07 20.23
N MET A 31 -13.45 -21.23 20.44
CA MET A 31 -13.07 -22.10 21.55
C MET A 31 -11.76 -22.81 21.21
N ILE A 32 -10.82 -22.80 22.14
CA ILE A 32 -9.57 -23.55 22.00
C ILE A 32 -9.90 -25.04 22.12
N PRO A 33 -9.62 -25.87 21.09
CA PRO A 33 -9.87 -27.30 21.16
C PRO A 33 -9.03 -27.93 22.29
N ASP A 34 -9.69 -28.65 23.18
CA ASP A 34 -9.03 -29.40 24.24
C ASP A 34 -8.42 -30.69 23.65
N LEU A 35 -7.08 -30.73 23.57
CA LEU A 35 -6.34 -31.81 22.91
C LEU A 35 -6.05 -33.00 23.83
N GLY A 36 -6.68 -33.09 25.01
CA GLY A 36 -6.44 -34.32 25.69
C GLY A 36 -6.50 -34.47 27.20
N ASP A 37 -7.41 -33.87 27.91
CA ASP A 37 -7.70 -34.37 29.27
C ASP A 37 -9.20 -34.24 29.58
N VAL A 38 -9.90 -35.38 29.62
CA VAL A 38 -11.35 -35.49 29.83
C VAL A 38 -11.80 -34.94 31.21
N ALA A 39 -10.88 -34.63 32.10
CA ALA A 39 -11.16 -34.29 33.49
C ALA A 39 -11.31 -32.78 33.81
N LYS A 40 -10.95 -31.88 32.91
CA LYS A 40 -11.11 -30.45 33.12
C LYS A 40 -11.59 -29.76 31.83
N LYS A 41 -12.86 -29.87 31.53
CA LYS A 41 -13.52 -28.95 30.56
C LYS A 41 -13.58 -27.55 31.15
N THR A 42 -12.54 -26.76 30.95
CA THR A 42 -12.64 -25.30 31.06
C THR A 42 -12.81 -24.78 29.64
N ASP A 43 -13.97 -24.23 29.35
CA ASP A 43 -14.23 -23.54 28.07
C ASP A 43 -13.24 -22.37 27.96
N THR A 44 -12.11 -22.60 27.29
CA THR A 44 -11.11 -21.57 27.04
C THR A 44 -11.31 -21.02 25.63
N TYR A 45 -11.33 -19.71 25.51
CA TYR A 45 -11.55 -19.01 24.25
C TYR A 45 -10.31 -18.20 23.86
N ARG A 46 -10.17 -18.00 22.56
CA ARG A 46 -9.20 -17.06 21.98
C ARG A 46 -9.88 -16.14 20.98
N ILE A 47 -9.34 -14.97 20.82
CA ILE A 47 -9.78 -13.98 19.84
C ILE A 47 -8.72 -13.80 18.77
N GLN A 48 -9.15 -13.65 17.52
CA GLN A 48 -8.32 -13.26 16.41
C GLN A 48 -8.38 -11.75 16.26
N ILE A 49 -7.23 -11.11 16.27
CA ILE A 49 -7.08 -9.68 16.08
C ILE A 49 -6.38 -9.42 14.77
N LYS A 50 -7.02 -8.62 13.89
CA LYS A 50 -6.36 -8.02 12.72
C LYS A 50 -5.56 -6.82 13.19
N ARG A 51 -4.24 -7.01 13.36
CA ARG A 51 -3.34 -5.98 13.89
C ARG A 51 -2.80 -5.05 12.81
N GLY A 52 -3.00 -5.36 11.51
CA GLY A 52 -2.42 -4.61 10.40
C GLY A 52 -0.89 -4.52 10.47
N ASN A 53 -0.33 -3.46 9.89
CA ASN A 53 1.09 -3.14 9.99
C ASN A 53 2.01 -4.33 9.62
N ARG A 54 1.62 -5.09 8.58
CA ARG A 54 2.32 -6.32 8.16
C ARG A 54 3.80 -6.09 7.84
N ASP A 55 4.14 -4.91 7.35
CA ASP A 55 5.50 -4.49 7.05
C ASP A 55 6.36 -4.20 8.31
N ILE A 56 5.72 -4.11 9.48
CA ILE A 56 6.37 -3.91 10.78
C ILE A 56 6.40 -5.21 11.58
N TYR A 57 5.30 -5.99 11.52
CA TYR A 57 5.09 -7.17 12.38
C TYR A 57 5.17 -8.51 11.63
N ASN A 58 5.33 -8.51 10.30
CA ASN A 58 5.37 -9.69 9.43
C ASN A 58 4.07 -10.52 9.42
N SER A 59 3.00 -10.08 10.09
CA SER A 59 1.70 -10.74 10.13
C SER A 59 0.59 -9.72 10.25
N ASP A 60 -0.54 -9.97 9.56
CA ASP A 60 -1.74 -9.15 9.66
C ASP A 60 -2.64 -9.57 10.83
N PHE A 61 -2.52 -10.82 11.27
CA PHE A 61 -3.39 -11.41 12.29
C PHE A 61 -2.58 -12.01 13.43
N ILE A 62 -3.16 -11.95 14.62
CA ILE A 62 -2.65 -12.59 15.81
C ILE A 62 -3.79 -13.21 16.58
N TRP A 63 -3.58 -14.40 17.16
CA TRP A 63 -4.48 -15.01 18.09
C TRP A 63 -4.05 -14.72 19.52
N VAL A 64 -5.01 -14.37 20.36
CA VAL A 64 -4.81 -14.04 21.78
C VAL A 64 -5.78 -14.84 22.61
N ASP A 65 -5.27 -15.61 23.57
CA ASP A 65 -6.10 -16.32 24.54
C ASP A 65 -6.82 -15.31 25.46
N GLU A 66 -8.13 -15.45 25.63
CA GLU A 66 -8.90 -14.54 26.49
C GLU A 66 -8.39 -14.50 27.94
N LYS A 67 -7.84 -15.61 28.42
CA LYS A 67 -7.24 -15.68 29.75
C LYS A 67 -6.05 -14.75 29.96
N ASP A 68 -5.38 -14.34 28.88
CA ASP A 68 -4.19 -13.47 28.91
C ASP A 68 -4.56 -12.00 28.70
N ILE A 69 -5.81 -11.70 28.39
CA ILE A 69 -6.32 -10.34 28.23
C ILE A 69 -6.53 -9.72 29.62
N LYS A 70 -6.00 -8.52 29.80
CA LYS A 70 -6.18 -7.70 31.00
C LYS A 70 -7.34 -6.72 30.84
N SER A 71 -7.40 -6.04 29.67
CA SER A 71 -8.46 -5.09 29.33
C SER A 71 -8.52 -4.86 27.82
N ILE A 72 -9.71 -4.42 27.37
CA ILE A 72 -9.94 -3.96 26.00
C ILE A 72 -10.58 -2.57 26.10
N HIS A 73 -10.05 -1.62 25.34
CA HIS A 73 -10.60 -0.26 25.28
C HIS A 73 -10.44 0.35 23.91
N LEU A 74 -11.27 1.35 23.61
CA LEU A 74 -11.17 2.14 22.40
C LEU A 74 -10.06 3.18 22.58
N PRO A 75 -9.08 3.25 21.67
CA PRO A 75 -8.03 4.26 21.73
C PRO A 75 -8.51 5.62 21.24
N ASP A 76 -7.93 6.67 21.78
CA ASP A 76 -8.10 8.02 21.27
C ASP A 76 -7.12 8.27 20.08
N GLU A 77 -7.58 9.09 19.12
CA GLU A 77 -6.74 9.60 18.00
C GLU A 77 -6.06 8.55 17.12
N VAL A 78 -6.56 7.32 17.08
CA VAL A 78 -6.04 6.27 16.21
C VAL A 78 -6.76 6.30 14.86
N VAL A 79 -6.02 6.04 13.80
CA VAL A 79 -6.53 5.93 12.43
C VAL A 79 -6.26 4.55 11.84
N ALA A 80 -7.17 4.11 10.96
CA ALA A 80 -6.92 3.05 10.00
C ALA A 80 -6.59 3.66 8.65
N ILE A 81 -5.40 3.40 8.13
CA ILE A 81 -4.97 3.86 6.82
C ILE A 81 -4.93 2.66 5.88
N GLU A 82 -5.79 2.66 4.87
CA GLU A 82 -5.72 1.67 3.80
C GLU A 82 -4.61 2.04 2.84
N ARG A 83 -3.66 1.12 2.64
CA ARG A 83 -2.48 1.32 1.80
C ARG A 83 -2.57 0.48 0.54
N ARG A 84 -1.94 0.94 -0.55
CA ARG A 84 -1.84 0.19 -1.82
C ARG A 84 -1.05 -1.10 -1.67
N GLU A 85 -0.07 -1.09 -0.79
CA GLU A 85 0.77 -2.22 -0.43
C GLU A 85 0.74 -2.40 1.09
N TRP A 86 0.95 -3.65 1.57
CA TRP A 86 1.03 -4.00 2.98
C TRP A 86 -0.29 -3.94 3.77
N GLY A 87 -1.45 -3.69 3.11
CA GLY A 87 -2.75 -3.65 3.77
C GLY A 87 -2.93 -2.46 4.73
N TYR A 88 -3.72 -2.63 5.77
CA TYR A 88 -4.01 -1.57 6.74
C TYR A 88 -2.81 -1.24 7.62
N PHE A 89 -2.64 0.07 7.86
CA PHE A 89 -1.86 0.57 8.98
C PHE A 89 -2.82 1.03 10.09
N PHE A 90 -2.61 0.59 11.31
CA PHE A 90 -3.29 1.08 12.52
C PHE A 90 -2.29 1.80 13.41
N GLY A 91 -2.63 3.01 13.85
CA GLY A 91 -1.76 3.82 14.70
C GLY A 91 -2.10 5.30 14.63
N HIS A 92 -1.16 6.13 15.00
CA HIS A 92 -1.28 7.58 15.02
C HIS A 92 -0.60 8.19 13.81
N ILE A 93 -1.08 9.36 13.37
CA ILE A 93 -0.34 10.22 12.45
C ILE A 93 0.48 11.19 13.29
N LYS A 94 1.80 11.03 13.28
CA LYS A 94 2.70 11.93 13.99
C LYS A 94 2.79 13.29 13.31
N GLU A 95 2.97 13.30 11.99
CA GLU A 95 3.05 14.50 11.18
C GLU A 95 2.83 14.22 9.70
N VAL A 96 2.45 15.28 8.97
CA VAL A 96 2.40 15.31 7.50
C VAL A 96 3.53 16.20 7.02
N ARG A 97 4.28 15.71 6.04
CA ARG A 97 5.37 16.45 5.37
C ARG A 97 5.03 16.72 3.90
N ASP A 98 5.56 17.83 3.40
CA ASP A 98 5.60 18.13 1.97
C ASP A 98 7.05 18.45 1.58
N GLY A 99 7.75 17.49 1.03
CA GLY A 99 9.20 17.48 0.98
C GLY A 99 9.80 17.48 2.39
N ASP A 100 10.68 18.44 2.67
CA ASP A 100 11.32 18.60 3.99
C ASP A 100 10.49 19.43 4.98
N LYS A 101 9.36 20.02 4.52
CA LYS A 101 8.54 20.90 5.34
C LYS A 101 7.43 20.10 6.05
N VAL A 102 7.35 20.21 7.36
CA VAL A 102 6.20 19.73 8.14
C VAL A 102 5.04 20.69 7.94
N VAL A 103 3.88 20.16 7.54
CA VAL A 103 2.66 20.95 7.24
C VAL A 103 1.55 20.74 8.27
N ALA A 104 1.59 19.65 9.03
CA ALA A 104 0.66 19.38 10.12
C ALA A 104 1.28 18.43 11.15
N HIS A 105 0.86 18.51 12.41
CA HIS A 105 1.27 17.65 13.51
C HIS A 105 0.08 16.97 14.18
N GLY A 106 0.29 15.76 14.69
CA GLY A 106 -0.73 14.97 15.36
C GLY A 106 -1.84 14.50 14.42
N THR A 107 -2.70 13.62 14.92
CA THR A 107 -3.72 12.97 14.07
C THR A 107 -4.77 13.96 13.57
N THR A 108 -5.32 14.80 14.44
CA THR A 108 -6.44 15.69 14.10
C THR A 108 -6.09 16.72 13.02
N GLU A 109 -4.98 17.47 13.19
CA GLU A 109 -4.54 18.45 12.19
C GLU A 109 -4.10 17.77 10.89
N SER A 110 -3.46 16.61 11.01
CA SER A 110 -2.98 15.84 9.85
C SER A 110 -4.12 15.32 8.99
N LEU A 111 -5.26 14.92 9.57
CA LEU A 111 -6.42 14.45 8.81
C LEU A 111 -6.91 15.52 7.83
N GLN A 112 -7.02 16.78 8.24
CA GLN A 112 -7.43 17.86 7.35
C GLN A 112 -6.43 18.06 6.21
N ALA A 113 -5.14 18.12 6.53
CA ALA A 113 -4.08 18.28 5.54
C ALA A 113 -4.04 17.11 4.52
N ILE A 114 -4.38 15.91 4.96
CA ILE A 114 -4.45 14.73 4.09
C ILE A 114 -5.69 14.80 3.20
N ILE A 115 -6.86 15.12 3.74
CA ILE A 115 -8.11 15.26 2.99
C ILE A 115 -7.92 16.23 1.84
N ASP A 116 -7.23 17.36 2.07
CA ASP A 116 -6.98 18.37 1.05
C ASP A 116 -6.02 17.89 -0.06
N LYS A 117 -5.00 17.08 0.29
CA LYS A 117 -3.95 16.65 -0.64
C LYS A 117 -4.22 15.28 -1.29
N LEU A 118 -5.01 14.42 -0.68
CA LEU A 118 -5.24 13.05 -1.12
C LEU A 118 -5.84 12.94 -2.53
N PRO A 119 -6.83 13.76 -2.94
CA PRO A 119 -7.37 13.71 -4.30
C PRO A 119 -6.32 14.00 -5.38
N GLN A 120 -5.48 15.02 -5.16
CA GLN A 120 -4.39 15.34 -6.07
C GLN A 120 -3.38 14.20 -6.15
N SER A 121 -2.98 13.63 -5.02
CA SER A 121 -2.06 12.49 -4.96
C SER A 121 -2.61 11.27 -5.69
N LYS A 122 -3.91 10.97 -5.54
CA LYS A 122 -4.61 9.90 -6.27
C LYS A 122 -4.55 10.15 -7.79
N THR A 123 -4.86 11.36 -8.24
CA THR A 123 -4.82 11.76 -9.66
C THR A 123 -3.41 11.60 -10.26
N ILE A 124 -2.38 12.08 -9.57
CA ILE A 124 -0.98 11.93 -10.03
C ILE A 124 -0.61 10.44 -10.13
N ASN A 125 -1.01 9.63 -9.14
CA ASN A 125 -0.74 8.19 -9.16
C ASN A 125 -1.42 7.48 -10.35
N GLU A 126 -2.65 7.87 -10.69
CA GLU A 126 -3.35 7.36 -11.88
C GLU A 126 -2.63 7.76 -13.18
N GLN A 127 -2.14 8.99 -13.27
CA GLN A 127 -1.33 9.44 -14.41
C GLN A 127 -0.04 8.63 -14.53
N ILE A 128 0.67 8.38 -13.42
CA ILE A 128 1.86 7.52 -13.37
C ILE A 128 1.53 6.12 -13.90
N LYS A 129 0.46 5.51 -13.40
CA LYS A 129 0.03 4.18 -13.86
C LYS A 129 -0.32 4.15 -15.36
N ARG A 130 -0.99 5.20 -15.85
CA ARG A 130 -1.33 5.34 -17.26
C ARG A 130 -0.07 5.42 -18.12
N VAL A 131 0.87 6.30 -17.76
CA VAL A 131 2.14 6.44 -18.49
C VAL A 131 2.92 5.11 -18.49
N GLN A 132 3.09 4.49 -17.32
CA GLN A 132 3.86 3.25 -17.19
C GLN A 132 3.22 2.07 -17.95
N LYS A 133 1.93 1.82 -17.70
CA LYS A 133 1.29 0.59 -18.21
C LYS A 133 0.78 0.73 -19.63
N LYS A 134 0.25 1.91 -20.00
CA LYS A 134 -0.35 2.09 -21.32
C LYS A 134 0.63 2.74 -22.31
N GLU A 135 1.16 3.92 -21.98
CA GLU A 135 1.94 4.69 -22.96
C GLU A 135 3.31 4.04 -23.22
N ILE A 136 4.10 3.79 -22.18
CA ILE A 136 5.41 3.11 -22.29
C ILE A 136 5.25 1.67 -22.79
N GLY A 137 4.25 0.94 -22.26
CA GLY A 137 3.95 -0.42 -22.70
C GLY A 137 3.65 -0.50 -24.21
N THR A 138 2.89 0.46 -24.73
CA THR A 138 2.58 0.55 -26.17
C THR A 138 3.84 0.79 -27.00
N ILE A 139 4.73 1.68 -26.58
CA ILE A 139 5.99 1.96 -27.30
C ILE A 139 6.90 0.73 -27.28
N ASN A 140 7.06 0.09 -26.12
CA ASN A 140 7.85 -1.14 -26.03
C ASN A 140 7.33 -2.23 -26.96
N HIS A 141 6.01 -2.40 -27.02
CA HIS A 141 5.41 -3.35 -27.96
C HIS A 141 5.65 -2.99 -29.43
N LYS A 142 5.56 -1.69 -29.79
CA LYS A 142 5.92 -1.24 -31.14
C LYS A 142 7.38 -1.51 -31.46
N MET A 143 8.31 -1.17 -30.56
CA MET A 143 9.73 -1.42 -30.74
C MET A 143 10.03 -2.91 -30.94
N GLU A 144 9.40 -3.78 -30.16
CA GLU A 144 9.58 -5.22 -30.30
C GLU A 144 9.05 -5.73 -31.64
N ARG A 145 7.89 -5.23 -32.09
CA ARG A 145 7.36 -5.57 -33.44
C ARG A 145 8.32 -5.15 -34.56
N VAL A 146 8.92 -3.96 -34.47
CA VAL A 146 9.91 -3.48 -35.46
C VAL A 146 11.14 -4.38 -35.44
N ARG A 147 11.68 -4.71 -34.25
CA ARG A 147 12.83 -5.63 -34.09
C ARG A 147 12.56 -7.01 -34.71
N LEU A 148 11.37 -7.57 -34.42
CA LEU A 148 11.00 -8.89 -34.97
C LEU A 148 10.87 -8.86 -36.49
N LYS A 149 10.30 -7.78 -37.06
CA LYS A 149 10.23 -7.62 -38.51
C LYS A 149 11.62 -7.53 -39.13
N LEU A 150 12.51 -6.69 -38.59
CA LEU A 150 13.89 -6.58 -39.06
C LEU A 150 14.62 -7.93 -38.97
N LYS A 151 14.47 -8.65 -37.87
CA LYS A 151 15.05 -9.98 -37.70
C LYS A 151 14.54 -10.96 -38.76
N LYS A 152 13.23 -10.94 -39.06
CA LYS A 152 12.62 -11.78 -40.10
C LYS A 152 13.19 -11.48 -41.49
N LEU A 153 13.33 -10.18 -41.84
CA LEU A 153 13.92 -9.77 -43.11
C LEU A 153 15.41 -10.19 -43.23
N THR A 154 16.17 -10.04 -42.16
CA THR A 154 17.55 -10.47 -42.09
C THR A 154 17.69 -11.99 -42.30
N LEU A 155 16.81 -12.80 -41.71
CA LEU A 155 16.80 -14.26 -41.88
C LEU A 155 16.39 -14.68 -43.30
N ALA A 156 15.71 -13.80 -44.04
CA ALA A 156 15.36 -13.99 -45.46
C ALA A 156 16.43 -13.36 -46.38
N ASP A 157 17.61 -13.00 -45.90
CA ASP A 157 18.72 -12.32 -46.61
C ASP A 157 18.34 -10.96 -47.23
N ILE A 158 17.23 -10.35 -46.77
CA ILE A 158 16.78 -9.01 -47.15
C ILE A 158 17.36 -7.99 -46.16
N THR A 159 18.55 -7.43 -46.47
CA THR A 159 19.27 -6.50 -45.59
C THR A 159 19.16 -5.04 -46.01
N THR A 160 18.64 -4.76 -47.21
CA THR A 160 18.50 -3.42 -47.80
C THR A 160 17.16 -3.28 -48.49
N GLY A 161 16.74 -2.00 -48.70
CA GLY A 161 15.52 -1.67 -49.41
C GLY A 161 14.58 -0.78 -48.58
N LYS A 162 13.59 -0.21 -49.24
CA LYS A 162 12.67 0.80 -48.63
C LYS A 162 12.03 0.33 -47.33
N GLU A 163 11.64 -0.95 -47.23
CA GLU A 163 11.02 -1.49 -46.01
C GLU A 163 12.03 -1.59 -44.86
N VAL A 164 13.25 -2.05 -45.10
CA VAL A 164 14.32 -2.16 -44.11
C VAL A 164 14.70 -0.76 -43.60
N ASP A 165 14.84 0.19 -44.54
CA ASP A 165 15.22 1.56 -44.20
C ASP A 165 14.12 2.26 -43.36
N ALA A 166 12.85 2.07 -43.71
CA ALA A 166 11.72 2.59 -42.92
C ALA A 166 11.71 2.01 -41.50
N LEU A 167 11.89 0.69 -41.35
CA LEU A 167 11.95 0.05 -40.03
C LEU A 167 13.17 0.51 -39.22
N LYS A 168 14.33 0.70 -39.86
CA LYS A 168 15.52 1.25 -39.19
C LYS A 168 15.33 2.69 -38.73
N GLN A 169 14.56 3.51 -39.46
CA GLN A 169 14.22 4.88 -39.04
C GLN A 169 13.13 4.92 -37.95
N GLU A 170 12.25 3.94 -37.87
CA GLU A 170 11.20 3.87 -36.87
C GLU A 170 11.77 3.65 -35.44
N ILE A 171 12.88 2.90 -35.32
CA ILE A 171 13.52 2.62 -34.01
C ILE A 171 13.94 3.91 -33.29
N PRO A 172 14.75 4.81 -33.84
CA PRO A 172 15.17 6.04 -33.17
C PRO A 172 13.98 6.96 -32.87
N ARG A 173 12.95 6.97 -33.71
CA ARG A 173 11.71 7.70 -33.43
C ARG A 173 11.02 7.17 -32.18
N LEU A 174 10.80 5.86 -32.08
CA LEU A 174 10.19 5.22 -30.90
C LEU A 174 11.05 5.42 -29.64
N GLN A 175 12.38 5.38 -29.78
CA GLN A 175 13.29 5.66 -28.67
C GLN A 175 13.18 7.12 -28.18
N ALA A 176 12.97 8.08 -29.08
CA ALA A 176 12.75 9.47 -28.71
C ALA A 176 11.41 9.65 -27.99
N GLU A 177 10.35 9.01 -28.48
CA GLU A 177 9.04 8.98 -27.80
C GLU A 177 9.15 8.36 -26.39
N TYR A 178 9.88 7.25 -26.26
CA TYR A 178 10.13 6.59 -24.98
C TYR A 178 10.82 7.53 -23.98
N LYS A 179 11.88 8.24 -24.40
CA LYS A 179 12.58 9.22 -23.54
C LYS A 179 11.70 10.35 -23.06
N ILE A 180 10.78 10.82 -23.90
CA ILE A 180 9.80 11.86 -23.50
C ILE A 180 8.88 11.33 -22.40
N LEU A 181 8.42 10.08 -22.52
CA LEU A 181 7.55 9.47 -21.50
C LEU A 181 8.31 9.16 -20.21
N GLU A 182 9.58 8.76 -20.27
CA GLU A 182 10.41 8.58 -19.07
C GLU A 182 10.59 9.91 -18.33
N LYS A 183 10.85 11.00 -19.06
CA LYS A 183 10.96 12.32 -18.45
C LYS A 183 9.65 12.73 -17.76
N LYS A 184 8.52 12.60 -18.46
CA LYS A 184 7.18 12.85 -17.89
C LYS A 184 6.92 12.00 -16.64
N LEU A 185 7.30 10.72 -16.66
CA LEU A 185 7.14 9.82 -15.51
C LEU A 185 8.00 10.28 -14.33
N THR A 186 9.23 10.72 -14.58
CA THR A 186 10.12 11.25 -13.54
C THR A 186 9.54 12.52 -12.94
N GLU A 187 9.04 13.46 -13.75
CA GLU A 187 8.39 14.69 -13.29
C GLU A 187 7.17 14.41 -12.41
N LEU A 188 6.31 13.47 -12.83
CA LEU A 188 5.15 13.05 -12.03
C LEU A 188 5.55 12.43 -10.69
N ARG A 189 6.58 11.60 -10.66
CA ARG A 189 7.10 11.01 -9.42
C ARG A 189 7.70 12.06 -8.49
N THR A 190 8.47 12.98 -9.03
CA THR A 190 9.09 14.08 -8.26
C THR A 190 8.04 15.05 -7.70
N SER A 191 6.88 15.19 -8.36
CA SER A 191 5.78 16.01 -7.84
C SER A 191 5.03 15.39 -6.66
N GLN A 192 5.27 14.12 -6.34
CA GLN A 192 4.66 13.43 -5.18
C GLN A 192 5.55 13.60 -3.94
N THR A 193 5.54 14.79 -3.37
CA THR A 193 6.39 15.15 -2.22
C THR A 193 5.72 14.92 -0.86
N ALA A 194 4.38 14.77 -0.84
CA ALA A 194 3.63 14.61 0.39
C ALA A 194 3.84 13.22 1.02
N GLN A 195 4.16 13.19 2.31
CA GLN A 195 4.45 12.00 3.09
C GLN A 195 3.82 12.09 4.48
N LEU A 196 3.47 10.93 5.03
CA LEU A 196 3.00 10.77 6.40
C LEU A 196 4.09 10.14 7.25
N VAL A 197 4.33 10.68 8.43
CA VAL A 197 5.06 9.98 9.48
C VAL A 197 4.04 9.34 10.40
N LEU A 198 3.95 8.04 10.34
CA LEU A 198 3.01 7.22 11.10
C LEU A 198 3.73 6.64 12.32
N GLN A 199 2.99 6.42 13.41
CA GLN A 199 3.54 5.85 14.63
C GLN A 199 2.62 4.76 15.16
N THR A 200 3.18 3.58 15.46
CA THR A 200 2.45 2.51 16.16
C THR A 200 2.26 2.86 17.63
N ILE A 201 1.36 2.17 18.34
CA ILE A 201 1.18 2.32 19.78
C ILE A 201 2.45 1.99 20.60
N GLU A 202 3.38 1.23 20.02
CA GLU A 202 4.67 0.88 20.60
C GLU A 202 5.74 1.95 20.32
N GLY A 203 5.39 3.05 19.61
CA GLY A 203 6.30 4.13 19.26
C GLY A 203 7.16 3.89 18.02
N LYS A 204 6.97 2.80 17.27
CA LYS A 204 7.69 2.56 16.01
C LYS A 204 7.18 3.50 14.93
N GLU A 205 8.09 4.18 14.26
CA GLU A 205 7.77 5.12 13.21
C GLU A 205 7.85 4.49 11.82
N LYS A 206 6.95 4.92 10.94
CA LYS A 206 6.91 4.52 9.53
C LYS A 206 6.66 5.73 8.65
N LEU A 207 7.53 5.94 7.69
CA LEU A 207 7.31 6.93 6.62
C LEU A 207 6.47 6.30 5.52
N LEU A 208 5.37 6.96 5.16
CA LEU A 208 4.44 6.52 4.11
C LEU A 208 4.20 7.65 3.12
N PRO A 209 4.60 7.50 1.84
CA PRO A 209 4.20 8.46 0.81
C PRO A 209 2.67 8.55 0.69
N LEU A 210 2.13 9.76 0.57
CA LEU A 210 0.68 9.97 0.45
C LEU A 210 0.09 9.25 -0.78
N SER A 211 0.91 9.07 -1.83
CA SER A 211 0.55 8.29 -3.02
C SER A 211 0.26 6.81 -2.75
N GLN A 212 0.71 6.28 -1.62
CA GLN A 212 0.44 4.91 -1.19
C GLN A 212 -0.86 4.78 -0.39
N VAL A 213 -1.48 5.89 0.00
CA VAL A 213 -2.75 5.91 0.72
C VAL A 213 -3.92 5.71 -0.24
N LEU A 214 -4.79 4.76 0.07
CA LEU A 214 -6.07 4.55 -0.63
C LEU A 214 -7.19 5.29 0.09
N ASP A 215 -7.30 5.07 1.40
CA ASP A 215 -8.31 5.71 2.24
C ASP A 215 -7.86 5.81 3.69
N ILE A 216 -8.54 6.65 4.48
CA ILE A 216 -8.29 6.86 5.91
C ILE A 216 -9.62 6.85 6.63
N TYR A 217 -9.66 6.09 7.71
CA TYR A 217 -10.82 5.94 8.60
C TYR A 217 -10.40 6.33 10.02
N ASN A 218 -11.25 7.10 10.66
CA ASN A 218 -11.09 7.56 12.05
C ASN A 218 -12.34 7.22 12.85
#